data_3ce0e81364ba874545ae3f053e190180
#
_entry.id   3ce0e81364ba874545ae3f053e190180
#
_cell.length_a   1.000
_cell.length_b   1.000
_cell.length_c   1.000
_cell.angle_alpha   90.00
_cell.angle_beta   90.00
_cell.angle_gamma   90.00
#
_symmetry.space_group_name_H-M   'P 1'
#
loop_
_entity.id
_entity.type
_entity.pdbx_description
1 polymer ?
#
loop_
_entity_poly.entity_id
_entity_poly.type
_entity_poly.pdbx_seq_one_letter_code
_entity_poly.pdbx_strand_id
1 'polypeptide(L)'
;MPFSLLPRTIVHGLPDLTPKMLKKLGVELLMLDFDNTVVPYTTDVPTPAVRAWFRTMQASGIRLCVVSNSKKERVQQFCRQWDIPCFTHCRKPSRKGILRAAEAMKAPLQACALAGDQIYTDTLAANRAGVRSILVEPIHLHNVWLRLRHVAELPFIHLAKRRMKHEQSD
;
A
#
# COMPACT_ATOMS: atom_id res chain seq x y z
N MET A 1 3.87 -12.12 15.46
CA MET A 1 3.87 -10.67 15.70
C MET A 1 2.53 -10.25 16.26
N PRO A 2 2.45 -9.26 17.15
CA PRO A 2 1.19 -8.84 17.75
C PRO A 2 0.24 -8.31 16.67
N PHE A 3 -1.04 -8.56 16.86
CA PHE A 3 -2.12 -8.01 16.07
C PHE A 3 -2.12 -6.49 16.22
N SER A 4 -1.97 -5.74 15.14
CA SER A 4 -2.00 -4.28 15.17
C SER A 4 -2.75 -3.73 13.96
N LEU A 5 -3.68 -2.82 14.22
CA LEU A 5 -4.41 -2.04 13.22
C LEU A 5 -3.78 -0.66 12.97
N LEU A 6 -2.65 -0.37 13.65
CA LEU A 6 -1.99 0.92 13.49
C LEU A 6 -1.00 0.88 12.32
N PRO A 7 -1.17 1.74 11.30
CA PRO A 7 -0.18 1.92 10.26
C PRO A 7 1.10 2.56 10.84
N ARG A 8 2.25 2.18 10.28
CA ARG A 8 3.56 2.76 10.67
C ARG A 8 3.83 4.09 9.97
N THR A 9 3.14 4.35 8.87
CA THR A 9 3.28 5.58 8.08
C THR A 9 1.92 5.92 7.49
N ILE A 10 1.58 7.21 7.39
CA ILE A 10 0.37 7.71 6.74
C ILE A 10 0.78 8.78 5.74
N VAL A 11 0.23 8.70 4.53
CA VAL A 11 0.44 9.69 3.45
C VAL A 11 -0.89 10.03 2.78
N HIS A 12 -0.99 11.21 2.16
CA HIS A 12 -2.20 11.59 1.43
C HIS A 12 -2.35 10.82 0.11
N GLY A 13 -1.24 10.49 -0.56
CA GLY A 13 -1.27 9.78 -1.82
C GLY A 13 0.04 9.08 -2.14
N LEU A 14 0.04 8.20 -3.15
CA LEU A 14 1.27 7.55 -3.60
C LEU A 14 2.39 8.55 -3.98
N PRO A 15 2.10 9.71 -4.61
CA PRO A 15 3.14 10.70 -4.93
C PRO A 15 3.92 11.23 -3.73
N ASP A 16 3.37 11.17 -2.51
CA ASP A 16 4.07 11.61 -1.30
C ASP A 16 5.16 10.62 -0.85
N LEU A 17 5.07 9.37 -1.31
CA LEU A 17 6.11 8.36 -1.09
C LEU A 17 7.29 8.62 -2.01
N THR A 18 8.22 9.45 -1.56
CA THR A 18 9.43 9.75 -2.35
C THR A 18 10.46 8.62 -2.24
N PRO A 19 11.33 8.41 -3.27
CA PRO A 19 12.44 7.45 -3.17
C PRO A 19 13.35 7.71 -1.97
N LYS A 20 13.62 8.98 -1.66
CA LYS A 20 14.42 9.37 -0.49
C LYS A 20 13.78 8.89 0.81
N MET A 21 12.48 9.08 0.96
CA MET A 21 11.72 8.63 2.13
C MET A 21 11.77 7.10 2.25
N LEU A 22 11.49 6.37 1.18
CA LEU A 22 11.48 4.90 1.18
C LEU A 22 12.85 4.33 1.50
N LYS A 23 13.93 4.89 0.92
CA LYS A 23 15.32 4.49 1.23
C LYS A 23 15.68 4.76 2.69
N LYS A 24 15.28 5.92 3.25
CA LYS A 24 15.46 6.23 4.68
C LYS A 24 14.74 5.22 5.58
N LEU A 25 13.60 4.70 5.14
CA LEU A 25 12.82 3.67 5.84
C LEU A 25 13.36 2.25 5.62
N GLY A 26 14.42 2.06 4.83
CA GLY A 26 14.99 0.77 4.48
C GLY A 26 14.12 -0.04 3.51
N VAL A 27 13.25 0.61 2.74
CA VAL A 27 12.34 -0.06 1.80
C VAL A 27 13.00 -0.22 0.44
N GLU A 28 13.14 -1.46 -0.02
CA GLU A 28 13.62 -1.84 -1.34
C GLU A 28 12.49 -2.35 -2.25
N LEU A 29 11.45 -2.95 -1.65
CA LEU A 29 10.26 -3.42 -2.35
C LEU A 29 9.02 -2.73 -1.77
N LEU A 30 8.36 -1.93 -2.60
CA LEU A 30 7.07 -1.34 -2.26
C LEU A 30 5.95 -2.13 -2.96
N MET A 31 5.16 -2.82 -2.16
CA MET A 31 3.94 -3.50 -2.56
C MET A 31 2.79 -2.51 -2.56
N LEU A 32 1.94 -2.53 -3.58
CA LEU A 32 0.83 -1.60 -3.75
C LEU A 32 -0.49 -2.36 -3.73
N ASP A 33 -1.45 -1.93 -2.92
CA ASP A 33 -2.84 -2.26 -3.22
C ASP A 33 -3.27 -1.55 -4.50
N PHE A 34 -4.30 -2.06 -5.18
CA PHE A 34 -4.70 -1.54 -6.48
C PHE A 34 -5.90 -0.60 -6.42
N ASP A 35 -7.02 -1.12 -5.95
CA ASP A 35 -8.29 -0.42 -5.96
C ASP A 35 -8.29 0.72 -4.93
N ASN A 36 -8.55 1.93 -5.38
CA ASN A 36 -8.60 3.16 -4.58
C ASN A 36 -7.24 3.61 -3.97
N THR A 37 -6.16 2.89 -4.29
CA THR A 37 -4.77 3.24 -3.94
C THR A 37 -3.98 3.68 -5.16
N VAL A 38 -3.90 2.83 -6.19
CA VAL A 38 -3.23 3.14 -7.48
C VAL A 38 -4.18 3.85 -8.44
N VAL A 39 -5.39 3.33 -8.54
CA VAL A 39 -6.47 3.88 -9.39
C VAL A 39 -7.79 3.92 -8.62
N PRO A 40 -8.72 4.83 -8.93
CA PRO A 40 -10.08 4.79 -8.41
C PRO A 40 -10.79 3.48 -8.81
N TYR A 41 -11.81 3.07 -8.05
CA TYR A 41 -12.65 1.93 -8.41
C TYR A 41 -13.35 2.09 -9.77
N THR A 42 -13.50 3.32 -10.24
CA THR A 42 -14.28 3.69 -11.43
C THR A 42 -13.49 3.71 -12.73
N THR A 43 -12.15 3.63 -12.66
CA THR A 43 -11.27 3.67 -13.84
C THR A 43 -10.03 2.83 -13.63
N ASP A 44 -9.37 2.45 -14.72
CA ASP A 44 -8.08 1.77 -14.72
C ASP A 44 -6.92 2.72 -15.09
N VAL A 45 -7.24 4.01 -15.22
CA VAL A 45 -6.27 5.03 -15.62
C VAL A 45 -5.76 5.77 -14.37
N PRO A 46 -4.47 5.66 -14.05
CA PRO A 46 -3.89 6.41 -12.94
C PRO A 46 -3.81 7.90 -13.28
N THR A 47 -3.89 8.74 -12.26
CA THR A 47 -3.74 10.19 -12.43
C THR A 47 -2.38 10.55 -13.03
N PRO A 48 -2.22 11.73 -13.67
CA PRO A 48 -0.92 12.18 -14.15
C PRO A 48 0.17 12.17 -13.08
N ALA A 49 -0.17 12.53 -11.83
CA ALA A 49 0.74 12.53 -10.70
C ALA A 49 1.22 11.10 -10.35
N VAL A 50 0.32 10.13 -10.33
CA VAL A 50 0.66 8.71 -10.08
C VAL A 50 1.50 8.15 -11.22
N ARG A 51 1.21 8.51 -12.47
CA ARG A 51 2.03 8.11 -13.64
C ARG A 51 3.46 8.64 -13.54
N ALA A 52 3.63 9.92 -13.20
CA ALA A 52 4.95 10.51 -12.99
C ALA A 52 5.68 9.84 -11.82
N TRP A 53 4.96 9.55 -10.74
CA TRP A 53 5.50 8.86 -9.58
C TRP A 53 6.01 7.45 -9.93
N PHE A 54 5.28 6.64 -10.72
CA PHE A 54 5.75 5.33 -11.18
C PHE A 54 7.10 5.42 -11.89
N ARG A 55 7.25 6.38 -12.83
CA ARG A 55 8.52 6.58 -13.54
C ARG A 55 9.65 6.95 -12.58
N THR A 56 9.37 7.81 -11.60
CA THR A 56 10.34 8.21 -10.56
C THR A 56 10.77 7.01 -9.73
N MET A 57 9.84 6.14 -9.32
CA MET A 57 10.15 4.94 -8.56
C MET A 57 11.01 3.97 -9.36
N GLN A 58 10.64 3.67 -10.61
CA GLN A 58 11.40 2.79 -11.49
C GLN A 58 12.83 3.30 -11.72
N ALA A 59 13.00 4.62 -11.94
CA ALA A 59 14.32 5.25 -12.11
C ALA A 59 15.17 5.24 -10.82
N SER A 60 14.55 5.12 -9.65
CA SER A 60 15.23 5.20 -8.34
C SER A 60 15.82 3.89 -7.83
N GLY A 61 15.49 2.78 -8.47
CA GLY A 61 15.84 1.44 -8.04
C GLY A 61 14.91 0.85 -6.94
N ILE A 62 13.84 1.55 -6.56
CA ILE A 62 12.78 0.99 -5.71
C ILE A 62 11.95 0.03 -6.57
N ARG A 63 11.91 -1.24 -6.18
CA ARG A 63 11.11 -2.24 -6.87
C ARG A 63 9.65 -2.11 -6.47
N LEU A 64 8.76 -2.27 -7.45
CA LEU A 64 7.31 -2.19 -7.24
C LEU A 64 6.65 -3.53 -7.57
N CYS A 65 5.59 -3.87 -6.86
CA CYS A 65 4.65 -4.91 -7.28
C CYS A 65 3.24 -4.59 -6.77
N VAL A 66 2.23 -5.13 -7.43
CA VAL A 66 0.83 -4.99 -7.00
C VAL A 66 0.41 -6.24 -6.21
N VAL A 67 -0.23 -6.03 -5.06
CA VAL A 67 -0.76 -7.08 -4.16
C VAL A 67 -2.24 -6.81 -3.90
N SER A 68 -3.12 -7.43 -4.68
CA SER A 68 -4.55 -7.15 -4.67
C SER A 68 -5.42 -8.35 -4.28
N ASN A 69 -6.56 -8.06 -3.63
CA ASN A 69 -7.62 -9.04 -3.40
C ASN A 69 -8.48 -9.29 -4.64
N SER A 70 -8.38 -8.42 -5.63
CA SER A 70 -9.17 -8.50 -6.86
C SER A 70 -8.86 -9.77 -7.64
N LYS A 71 -9.92 -10.30 -8.26
CA LYS A 71 -9.85 -11.40 -9.25
C LYS A 71 -9.98 -10.87 -10.67
N LYS A 72 -10.18 -9.57 -10.83
CA LYS A 72 -10.48 -8.95 -12.12
C LYS A 72 -9.25 -8.89 -13.00
N GLU A 73 -9.42 -9.21 -14.27
CA GLU A 73 -8.35 -9.18 -15.27
C GLU A 73 -7.74 -7.79 -15.45
N ARG A 74 -8.51 -6.72 -15.20
CA ARG A 74 -8.05 -5.33 -15.29
C ARG A 74 -6.77 -5.05 -14.48
N VAL A 75 -6.63 -5.69 -13.31
CA VAL A 75 -5.44 -5.53 -12.48
C VAL A 75 -4.20 -6.07 -13.18
N GLN A 76 -4.35 -7.25 -13.81
CA GLN A 76 -3.26 -7.89 -14.56
C GLN A 76 -2.92 -7.11 -15.84
N GLN A 77 -3.95 -6.59 -16.54
CA GLN A 77 -3.76 -5.76 -17.74
C GLN A 77 -3.00 -4.48 -17.39
N PHE A 78 -3.40 -3.80 -16.33
CA PHE A 78 -2.68 -2.64 -15.81
C PHE A 78 -1.21 -2.97 -15.50
N CYS A 79 -0.96 -4.03 -14.75
CA CYS A 79 0.39 -4.41 -14.35
C CYS A 79 1.28 -4.75 -15.57
N ARG A 80 0.72 -5.42 -16.59
CA ARG A 80 1.44 -5.67 -17.86
C ARG A 80 1.79 -4.36 -18.58
N GLN A 81 0.87 -3.40 -18.64
CA GLN A 81 1.10 -2.10 -19.28
C GLN A 81 2.22 -1.29 -18.61
N TRP A 82 2.38 -1.43 -17.29
CA TRP A 82 3.37 -0.71 -16.51
C TRP A 82 4.65 -1.50 -16.21
N ASP A 83 4.74 -2.72 -16.72
CA ASP A 83 5.82 -3.66 -16.42
C ASP A 83 6.06 -3.84 -14.91
N ILE A 84 4.96 -4.03 -14.17
CA ILE A 84 4.95 -4.20 -12.71
C ILE A 84 4.45 -5.61 -12.38
N PRO A 85 5.21 -6.42 -11.61
CA PRO A 85 4.75 -7.72 -11.15
C PRO A 85 3.43 -7.65 -10.38
N CYS A 86 2.54 -8.63 -10.63
CA CYS A 86 1.18 -8.63 -10.11
C CYS A 86 0.87 -9.90 -9.32
N PHE A 87 0.37 -9.72 -8.10
CA PHE A 87 -0.10 -10.77 -7.23
C PHE A 87 -1.58 -10.52 -6.90
N THR A 88 -2.46 -11.26 -7.56
CA THR A 88 -3.90 -11.23 -7.33
C THR A 88 -4.35 -12.31 -6.36
N HIS A 89 -5.63 -12.31 -5.93
CA HIS A 89 -6.22 -13.30 -5.01
C HIS A 89 -5.47 -13.37 -3.66
N CYS A 90 -4.95 -12.27 -3.17
CA CYS A 90 -4.09 -12.26 -1.99
C CYS A 90 -4.85 -12.50 -0.68
N ARG A 91 -6.19 -12.31 -0.68
CA ARG A 91 -7.08 -12.52 0.48
C ARG A 91 -6.63 -11.75 1.72
N LYS A 92 -6.16 -10.50 1.55
CA LYS A 92 -5.90 -9.61 2.68
C LYS A 92 -7.17 -9.50 3.55
N PRO A 93 -7.10 -9.60 4.88
CA PRO A 93 -5.94 -9.43 5.75
C PRO A 93 -5.09 -10.68 6.02
N SER A 94 -5.20 -11.74 5.24
CA SER A 94 -4.25 -12.86 5.30
C SER A 94 -2.86 -12.38 4.84
N ARG A 95 -1.81 -12.79 5.58
CA ARG A 95 -0.43 -12.49 5.22
C ARG A 95 0.11 -13.27 4.02
N LYS A 96 -0.60 -14.35 3.61
CA LYS A 96 -0.10 -15.30 2.59
C LYS A 96 0.25 -14.63 1.26
N GLY A 97 -0.60 -13.69 0.79
CA GLY A 97 -0.35 -12.98 -0.47
C GLY A 97 0.89 -12.09 -0.42
N ILE A 98 1.15 -11.44 0.72
CA ILE A 98 2.32 -10.60 0.94
C ILE A 98 3.60 -11.45 1.00
N LEU A 99 3.57 -12.55 1.74
CA LEU A 99 4.72 -13.48 1.83
C LEU A 99 5.07 -14.06 0.45
N ARG A 100 4.05 -14.49 -0.32
CA ARG A 100 4.24 -14.96 -1.70
C ARG A 100 4.87 -13.89 -2.60
N ALA A 101 4.43 -12.64 -2.47
CA ALA A 101 5.00 -11.53 -3.25
C ALA A 101 6.45 -11.26 -2.86
N ALA A 102 6.78 -11.20 -1.57
CA ALA A 102 8.14 -10.99 -1.08
C ALA A 102 9.09 -12.12 -1.55
N GLU A 103 8.66 -13.37 -1.46
CA GLU A 103 9.42 -14.53 -1.92
C GLU A 103 9.68 -14.49 -3.43
N ALA A 104 8.62 -14.29 -4.23
CA ALA A 104 8.75 -14.20 -5.69
C ALA A 104 9.63 -13.03 -6.14
N MET A 105 9.59 -11.92 -5.40
CA MET A 105 10.43 -10.74 -5.63
C MET A 105 11.83 -10.86 -5.00
N LYS A 106 12.13 -11.98 -4.32
CA LYS A 106 13.42 -12.19 -3.62
C LYS A 106 13.78 -10.99 -2.72
N ALA A 107 12.81 -10.52 -1.93
CA ALA A 107 12.98 -9.37 -1.03
C ALA A 107 12.84 -9.81 0.43
N PRO A 108 13.78 -9.43 1.31
CA PRO A 108 13.63 -9.71 2.74
C PRO A 108 12.46 -8.89 3.30
N LEU A 109 11.66 -9.48 4.20
CA LEU A 109 10.44 -8.84 4.72
C LEU A 109 10.71 -7.49 5.38
N GLN A 110 11.88 -7.33 5.99
CA GLN A 110 12.31 -6.09 6.63
C GLN A 110 12.51 -4.93 5.64
N ALA A 111 12.85 -5.27 4.38
CA ALA A 111 13.01 -4.30 3.29
C ALA A 111 11.73 -4.15 2.44
N CYS A 112 10.59 -4.72 2.90
CA CYS A 112 9.31 -4.61 2.23
C CYS A 112 8.38 -3.62 2.93
N ALA A 113 7.58 -2.90 2.13
CA ALA A 113 6.44 -2.14 2.62
C ALA A 113 5.19 -2.47 1.79
N LEU A 114 4.01 -2.38 2.42
CA LEU A 114 2.72 -2.43 1.72
C LEU A 114 2.01 -1.09 1.90
N ALA A 115 1.70 -0.44 0.79
CA ALA A 115 0.88 0.76 0.73
C ALA A 115 -0.54 0.40 0.26
N GLY A 116 -1.55 0.83 1.03
CA GLY A 116 -2.96 0.58 0.73
C GLY A 116 -3.88 1.54 1.46
N ASP A 117 -5.14 1.63 1.03
CA ASP A 117 -6.14 2.58 1.55
C ASP A 117 -6.96 2.04 2.73
N GLN A 118 -6.78 0.76 3.11
CA GLN A 118 -7.63 0.11 4.10
C GLN A 118 -6.86 -0.42 5.30
N ILE A 119 -7.31 -0.02 6.50
CA ILE A 119 -6.71 -0.53 7.75
C ILE A 119 -7.01 -2.02 7.94
N TYR A 120 -8.27 -2.42 7.79
CA TYR A 120 -8.70 -3.80 8.08
C TYR A 120 -8.20 -4.85 7.09
N THR A 121 -7.77 -4.45 5.91
CA THR A 121 -7.17 -5.34 4.92
C THR A 121 -5.68 -5.13 4.77
N ASP A 122 -5.24 -3.94 4.36
CA ASP A 122 -3.85 -3.69 3.96
C ASP A 122 -2.93 -3.51 5.15
N THR A 123 -3.26 -2.58 6.06
CA THR A 123 -2.46 -2.34 7.27
C THR A 123 -2.36 -3.61 8.11
N LEU A 124 -3.50 -4.30 8.34
CA LEU A 124 -3.51 -5.52 9.13
C LEU A 124 -2.71 -6.65 8.46
N ALA A 125 -2.82 -6.81 7.13
CA ALA A 125 -2.05 -7.82 6.40
C ALA A 125 -0.54 -7.54 6.46
N ALA A 126 -0.14 -6.28 6.27
CA ALA A 126 1.24 -5.84 6.37
C ALA A 126 1.83 -6.12 7.76
N ASN A 127 1.13 -5.70 8.81
CA ASN A 127 1.56 -5.91 10.20
C ASN A 127 1.67 -7.40 10.54
N ARG A 128 0.71 -8.24 10.07
CA ARG A 128 0.77 -9.71 10.22
C ARG A 128 1.91 -10.37 9.46
N ALA A 129 2.29 -9.81 8.31
CA ALA A 129 3.39 -10.30 7.51
C ALA A 129 4.76 -9.84 8.04
N GLY A 130 4.80 -8.84 8.91
CA GLY A 130 6.04 -8.26 9.42
C GLY A 130 6.69 -7.27 8.46
N VAL A 131 5.95 -6.79 7.45
CA VAL A 131 6.40 -5.73 6.54
C VAL A 131 5.91 -4.36 7.04
N ARG A 132 6.51 -3.29 6.55
CA ARG A 132 6.09 -1.92 6.92
C ARG A 132 4.72 -1.61 6.33
N SER A 133 3.77 -1.19 7.17
CA SER A 133 2.45 -0.75 6.74
C SER A 133 2.46 0.75 6.46
N ILE A 134 1.96 1.13 5.27
CA ILE A 134 1.77 2.52 4.83
C ILE A 134 0.30 2.70 4.48
N LEU A 135 -0.39 3.55 5.23
CA LEU A 135 -1.76 3.92 4.91
C LEU A 135 -1.75 5.08 3.93
N VAL A 136 -2.43 4.91 2.82
CA VAL A 136 -2.66 5.95 1.79
C VAL A 136 -4.11 6.41 1.94
N GLU A 137 -4.36 7.70 1.91
CA GLU A 137 -5.73 8.20 1.91
C GLU A 137 -6.47 7.73 0.63
N PRO A 138 -7.71 7.24 0.75
CA PRO A 138 -8.43 6.69 -0.40
C PRO A 138 -8.70 7.77 -1.46
N ILE A 139 -8.51 7.42 -2.74
CA ILE A 139 -8.68 8.36 -3.86
C ILE A 139 -10.12 8.88 -3.91
N HIS A 140 -11.11 7.99 -3.77
CA HIS A 140 -12.53 8.33 -3.77
C HIS A 140 -13.36 7.44 -2.85
N LEU A 141 -14.18 8.07 -2.00
CA LEU A 141 -15.20 7.39 -1.19
C LEU A 141 -16.56 7.48 -1.90
N HIS A 142 -16.69 6.78 -3.03
CA HIS A 142 -17.83 6.92 -3.95
C HIS A 142 -19.13 6.22 -3.49
N ASN A 143 -19.08 5.34 -2.48
CA ASN A 143 -20.27 4.69 -1.97
C ASN A 143 -20.35 4.74 -0.43
N VAL A 144 -21.58 4.51 0.09
CA VAL A 144 -21.87 4.58 1.52
C VAL A 144 -21.05 3.58 2.34
N TRP A 145 -20.81 2.38 1.82
CA TRP A 145 -20.04 1.35 2.50
C TRP A 145 -18.57 1.75 2.69
N LEU A 146 -17.95 2.38 1.68
CA LEU A 146 -16.59 2.90 1.78
C LEU A 146 -16.50 4.02 2.81
N ARG A 147 -17.53 4.89 2.87
CA ARG A 147 -17.60 5.97 3.87
C ARG A 147 -17.76 5.42 5.28
N LEU A 148 -18.68 4.46 5.50
CA LEU A 148 -18.88 3.82 6.81
C LEU A 148 -17.61 3.12 7.29
N ARG A 149 -16.95 2.37 6.39
CA ARG A 149 -15.67 1.73 6.70
C ARG A 149 -14.61 2.76 7.09
N HIS A 150 -14.46 3.82 6.30
CA HIS A 150 -13.50 4.88 6.60
C HIS A 150 -13.77 5.53 7.96
N VAL A 151 -15.04 5.80 8.30
CA VAL A 151 -15.43 6.30 9.63
C VAL A 151 -15.00 5.33 10.73
N ALA A 152 -15.19 4.03 10.55
CA ALA A 152 -14.75 3.01 11.51
C ALA A 152 -13.22 2.93 11.65
N GLU A 153 -12.46 3.39 10.65
CA GLU A 153 -11.00 3.45 10.65
C GLU A 153 -10.41 4.71 11.31
N LEU A 154 -11.21 5.79 11.43
CA LEU A 154 -10.76 7.08 11.98
C LEU A 154 -10.11 7.01 13.37
N PRO A 155 -10.60 6.22 14.34
CA PRO A 155 -9.95 6.09 15.65
C PRO A 155 -8.50 5.59 15.54
N PHE A 156 -8.27 4.61 14.68
CA PHE A 156 -6.94 4.04 14.45
C PHE A 156 -6.02 5.02 13.72
N ILE A 157 -6.55 5.78 12.77
CA ILE A 157 -5.83 6.86 12.07
C ILE A 157 -5.38 7.93 13.06
N HIS A 158 -6.28 8.39 13.95
CA HIS A 158 -5.95 9.38 14.96
C HIS A 158 -4.89 8.90 15.95
N LEU A 159 -5.02 7.65 16.42
CA LEU A 159 -4.04 7.05 17.31
C LEU A 159 -2.66 6.90 16.66
N ALA A 160 -2.63 6.48 15.40
CA ALA A 160 -1.39 6.37 14.63
C ALA A 160 -0.73 7.74 14.40
N LYS A 161 -1.52 8.78 14.06
CA LYS A 161 -1.01 10.16 13.90
C LYS A 161 -0.42 10.71 15.20
N ARG A 162 -1.04 10.43 16.36
CA ARG A 162 -0.50 10.83 17.67
C ARG A 162 0.84 10.15 17.95
N ARG A 163 0.92 8.83 17.72
CA ARG A 163 2.16 8.07 17.92
C ARG A 163 3.30 8.60 17.06
N MET A 164 3.06 8.84 15.77
CA MET A 164 4.08 9.37 14.84
C MET A 164 4.58 10.77 15.25
N LYS A 165 3.73 11.63 15.84
CA LYS A 165 4.15 12.93 16.36
C LYS A 165 5.10 12.79 17.54
N HIS A 166 4.86 11.86 18.47
CA HIS A 166 5.75 11.59 19.60
C HIS A 166 7.12 11.06 19.13
N GLU A 167 7.13 10.12 18.18
CA GLU A 167 8.38 9.56 17.62
C GLU A 167 9.23 10.57 16.80
N GLN A 168 8.69 11.74 16.45
CA GLN A 168 9.42 12.83 15.77
C GLN A 168 9.93 13.90 16.74
N SER A 169 9.48 13.90 17.99
CA SER A 169 9.80 14.91 19.01
C SER A 169 10.93 14.45 19.95
N ASP A 170 11.28 13.17 19.89
CA ASP A 170 12.40 12.52 20.60
C ASP A 170 13.62 12.37 19.65
#